data_45c26f3aa82e3bb882d186f8e0670953
#
_entry.id   45c26f3aa82e3bb882d186f8e0670953
#
_cell.length_a   1.000
_cell.length_b   1.000
_cell.length_c   1.000
_cell.angle_alpha   90.00
_cell.angle_beta   90.00
_cell.angle_gamma   90.00
#
_symmetry.space_group_name_H-M   'P 1'
#
loop_
_entity.id
_entity.type
_entity.pdbx_description
1 polymer ?
#
loop_
_entity_poly.entity_id
_entity_poly.type
_entity_poly.pdbx_seq_one_letter_code
_entity_poly.pdbx_strand_id
1 'polypeptide(L)'
;MEIALVVQPGKIMKIPNLSIQQLLEAGVHLGHKTLRWNPKMKKYIFGKRDSVHIIDLTQTLELTNKALEKIYETITNNGKILFISTKKQASEAIAELAKSTDQYFVNYRWLGGMLTNWGTISNSIKKLQKIEIDLKVENLSLIHI
;
A
#
# COMPACT_ATOMS: atom_id res chain seq x y z
N MET A 1 -3.20 12.96 12.55
CA MET A 1 -4.46 13.19 11.80
C MET A 1 -4.89 11.84 11.23
N GLU A 2 -5.80 11.16 11.93
CA GLU A 2 -6.24 9.79 11.62
C GLU A 2 -7.14 9.78 10.40
N ILE A 3 -6.70 9.13 9.33
CA ILE A 3 -7.58 8.69 8.26
C ILE A 3 -7.97 7.24 8.59
N ALA A 4 -8.80 7.08 9.61
CA ALA A 4 -9.41 5.79 9.92
C ALA A 4 -10.59 5.56 8.96
N LEU A 5 -10.35 4.84 7.87
CA LEU A 5 -11.40 4.26 7.03
C LEU A 5 -11.99 3.03 7.75
N VAL A 6 -12.77 3.26 8.81
CA VAL A 6 -13.53 2.17 9.45
C VAL A 6 -14.80 1.94 8.66
N VAL A 7 -14.84 0.87 7.89
CA VAL A 7 -16.03 0.40 7.17
C VAL A 7 -16.97 -0.26 8.17
N GLN A 8 -18.00 0.46 8.61
CA GLN A 8 -19.16 -0.12 9.27
C GLN A 8 -20.28 -0.32 8.23
N PRO A 9 -20.90 -1.47 8.13
CA PRO A 9 -22.01 -1.68 7.19
C PRO A 9 -23.18 -0.78 7.59
N GLY A 10 -23.62 0.08 6.66
CA GLY A 10 -24.77 0.98 6.83
C GLY A 10 -24.47 2.47 6.98
N LYS A 11 -23.22 2.90 7.04
CA LYS A 11 -22.87 4.33 7.09
C LYS A 11 -22.44 4.81 5.70
N ILE A 12 -23.15 5.81 5.16
CA ILE A 12 -22.76 6.49 3.91
C ILE A 12 -21.41 7.16 4.19
N MET A 13 -20.33 6.52 3.75
CA MET A 13 -18.99 7.11 3.89
C MET A 13 -18.83 8.20 2.84
N LYS A 14 -18.61 9.42 3.29
CA LYS A 14 -18.17 10.50 2.40
C LYS A 14 -16.72 10.22 2.00
N ILE A 15 -16.46 10.15 0.70
CA ILE A 15 -15.09 10.13 0.16
C ILE A 15 -14.38 11.37 0.70
N PRO A 16 -13.19 11.24 1.30
CA PRO A 16 -12.48 12.38 1.85
C PRO A 16 -12.09 13.37 0.73
N ASN A 17 -12.47 14.62 0.89
CA ASN A 17 -12.05 15.68 -0.03
C ASN A 17 -10.61 16.07 0.28
N LEU A 18 -9.70 15.75 -0.64
CA LEU A 18 -8.32 16.18 -0.57
C LEU A 18 -8.16 17.56 -1.19
N SER A 19 -7.35 18.43 -0.57
CA SER A 19 -6.98 19.71 -1.15
C SER A 19 -5.56 19.67 -1.73
N ILE A 20 -5.30 20.51 -2.73
CA ILE A 20 -3.95 20.67 -3.32
C ILE A 20 -2.95 21.12 -2.25
N GLN A 21 -3.38 21.93 -1.29
CA GLN A 21 -2.53 22.37 -0.18
C GLN A 21 -2.07 21.20 0.68
N GLN A 22 -2.96 20.28 1.05
CA GLN A 22 -2.61 19.08 1.82
C GLN A 22 -1.61 18.19 1.06
N LEU A 23 -1.79 18.03 -0.26
CA LEU A 23 -0.85 17.28 -1.10
C LEU A 23 0.53 17.97 -1.17
N LEU A 24 0.55 19.29 -1.20
CA LEU A 24 1.79 20.06 -1.21
C LEU A 24 2.54 19.93 0.13
N GLU A 25 1.83 20.08 1.25
CA GLU A 25 2.36 19.91 2.60
C GLU A 25 2.91 18.50 2.85
N ALA A 26 2.24 17.48 2.31
CA ALA A 26 2.69 16.09 2.35
C ALA A 26 3.88 15.80 1.40
N GLY A 27 4.34 16.77 0.61
CA GLY A 27 5.47 16.61 -0.29
C GLY A 27 5.20 15.76 -1.54
N VAL A 28 3.94 15.52 -1.89
CA VAL A 28 3.55 14.65 -3.03
C VAL A 28 4.00 15.23 -4.38
N HIS A 29 4.26 16.55 -4.45
CA HIS A 29 4.77 17.23 -5.64
C HIS A 29 6.23 16.88 -5.98
N LEU A 30 7.00 16.31 -5.05
CA LEU A 30 8.42 15.99 -5.25
C LEU A 30 8.56 14.67 -6.02
N GLY A 31 9.08 14.76 -7.23
CA GLY A 31 9.38 13.61 -8.08
C GLY A 31 10.83 13.14 -7.97
N HIS A 32 11.32 12.47 -8.99
CA HIS A 32 12.70 11.98 -9.08
C HIS A 32 13.65 13.05 -9.63
N LYS A 33 14.94 12.86 -9.36
CA LYS A 33 16.01 13.65 -10.00
C LYS A 33 15.93 13.47 -11.52
N THR A 34 16.27 14.53 -12.26
CA THR A 34 16.20 14.56 -13.73
C THR A 34 16.98 13.46 -14.43
N LEU A 35 18.05 12.93 -13.80
CA LEU A 35 18.84 11.81 -14.32
C LEU A 35 18.21 10.43 -14.10
N ARG A 36 17.18 10.31 -13.24
CA ARG A 36 16.58 9.04 -12.84
C ARG A 36 15.06 8.97 -13.10
N TRP A 37 14.55 9.81 -13.96
CA TRP A 37 13.15 9.83 -14.26
C TRP A 37 12.76 8.84 -15.37
N ASN A 38 11.49 8.46 -15.43
CA ASN A 38 10.95 7.67 -16.53
C ASN A 38 10.33 8.63 -17.57
N PRO A 39 10.74 8.60 -18.85
CA PRO A 39 10.18 9.46 -19.90
C PRO A 39 8.65 9.34 -20.06
N LYS A 40 8.05 8.20 -19.72
CA LYS A 40 6.60 8.00 -19.74
C LYS A 40 5.86 8.90 -18.76
N MET A 41 6.55 9.41 -17.72
CA MET A 41 6.00 10.35 -16.76
C MET A 41 5.93 11.79 -17.25
N LYS A 42 6.45 12.10 -18.44
CA LYS A 42 6.51 13.48 -18.99
C LYS A 42 5.17 14.21 -18.91
N LYS A 43 4.06 13.54 -19.18
CA LYS A 43 2.71 14.12 -19.17
C LYS A 43 2.20 14.54 -17.78
N TYR A 44 2.80 14.03 -16.71
CA TYR A 44 2.42 14.31 -15.32
C TYR A 44 3.38 15.27 -14.63
N ILE A 45 4.41 15.74 -15.33
CA ILE A 45 5.43 16.62 -14.77
C ILE A 45 5.06 18.07 -15.11
N PHE A 46 4.90 18.89 -14.07
CA PHE A 46 4.67 20.32 -14.20
C PHE A 46 5.94 21.07 -14.64
N GLY A 47 7.10 20.67 -14.08
CA GLY A 47 8.37 21.33 -14.38
C GLY A 47 9.53 20.69 -13.65
N LYS A 48 10.66 21.41 -13.58
CA LYS A 48 11.86 21.01 -12.83
C LYS A 48 12.33 22.15 -11.94
N ARG A 49 12.79 21.83 -10.73
CA ARG A 49 13.44 22.74 -9.80
C ARG A 49 14.59 22.01 -9.13
N ASP A 50 15.76 22.64 -9.04
CA ASP A 50 16.96 22.10 -8.38
C ASP A 50 17.29 20.66 -8.80
N SER A 51 17.23 20.39 -10.11
CA SER A 51 17.46 19.06 -10.70
C SER A 51 16.47 17.96 -10.28
N VAL A 52 15.32 18.34 -9.71
CA VAL A 52 14.20 17.44 -9.36
C VAL A 52 12.98 17.79 -10.20
N HIS A 53 12.28 16.78 -10.70
CA HIS A 53 11.00 16.98 -11.38
C HIS A 53 9.90 17.28 -10.37
N ILE A 54 9.04 18.23 -10.70
CA ILE A 54 7.85 18.58 -9.92
C ILE A 54 6.63 17.96 -10.60
N ILE A 55 5.85 17.23 -9.84
CA ILE A 55 4.63 16.56 -10.32
C ILE A 55 3.47 17.54 -10.31
N ASP A 56 2.62 17.48 -11.34
CA ASP A 56 1.41 18.28 -11.43
C ASP A 56 0.34 17.78 -10.45
N LEU A 57 0.12 18.55 -9.39
CA LEU A 57 -0.83 18.21 -8.33
C LEU A 57 -2.28 18.32 -8.79
N THR A 58 -2.59 19.10 -9.81
CA THR A 58 -3.96 19.20 -10.34
C THR A 58 -4.41 17.86 -10.92
N GLN A 59 -3.57 17.28 -11.79
CA GLN A 59 -3.83 15.95 -12.34
C GLN A 59 -3.78 14.87 -11.24
N THR A 60 -2.87 14.99 -10.28
CA THR A 60 -2.76 14.05 -9.16
C THR A 60 -4.04 14.04 -8.34
N LEU A 61 -4.63 15.19 -8.04
CA LEU A 61 -5.88 15.28 -7.29
C LEU A 61 -7.05 14.58 -7.99
N GLU A 62 -7.22 14.85 -9.29
CA GLU A 62 -8.25 14.18 -10.08
C GLU A 62 -8.11 12.66 -10.13
N LEU A 63 -6.86 12.18 -10.35
CA LEU A 63 -6.56 10.76 -10.40
C LEU A 63 -6.73 10.08 -9.02
N THR A 64 -6.41 10.80 -7.94
CA THR A 64 -6.61 10.31 -6.58
C THR A 64 -8.10 10.16 -6.26
N ASN A 65 -8.92 11.12 -6.64
CA ASN A 65 -10.37 11.03 -6.46
C ASN A 65 -10.96 9.82 -7.21
N LYS A 66 -10.55 9.60 -8.46
CA LYS A 66 -10.96 8.41 -9.23
C LYS A 66 -10.50 7.09 -8.56
N ALA A 67 -9.30 7.08 -7.97
CA ALA A 67 -8.81 5.92 -7.22
C ALA A 67 -9.64 5.66 -5.96
N LEU A 68 -10.00 6.71 -5.22
CA LEU A 68 -10.86 6.61 -4.04
C LEU A 68 -12.26 6.11 -4.37
N GLU A 69 -12.85 6.59 -5.47
CA GLU A 69 -14.13 6.07 -5.99
C GLU A 69 -14.04 4.57 -6.28
N LYS A 70 -12.94 4.12 -6.92
CA LYS A 70 -12.73 2.70 -7.24
C LYS A 70 -12.54 1.84 -6.00
N ILE A 71 -11.85 2.35 -4.99
CA ILE A 71 -11.72 1.71 -3.67
C ILE A 71 -13.11 1.56 -3.04
N TYR A 72 -13.89 2.63 -3.04
CA TYR A 72 -15.25 2.63 -2.50
C TYR A 72 -16.15 1.60 -3.18
N GLU A 73 -16.18 1.56 -4.51
CA GLU A 73 -16.93 0.55 -5.28
C GLU A 73 -16.51 -0.88 -4.91
N THR A 74 -15.20 -1.12 -4.81
CA THR A 74 -14.67 -2.44 -4.49
C THR A 74 -15.13 -2.92 -3.11
N ILE A 75 -15.07 -2.05 -2.10
CA ILE A 75 -15.50 -2.37 -0.73
C ILE A 75 -17.01 -2.54 -0.66
N THR A 76 -17.79 -1.70 -1.35
CA THR A 76 -19.25 -1.82 -1.41
C THR A 76 -19.70 -3.16 -1.99
N ASN A 77 -18.94 -3.69 -2.94
CA ASN A 77 -19.17 -5.01 -3.54
C ASN A 77 -18.56 -6.17 -2.72
N ASN A 78 -18.24 -5.96 -1.44
CA ASN A 78 -17.56 -6.94 -0.57
C ASN A 78 -16.21 -7.45 -1.12
N GLY A 79 -15.56 -6.67 -1.98
CA GLY A 79 -14.23 -6.97 -2.47
C GLY A 79 -13.16 -6.72 -1.40
N LYS A 80 -11.98 -7.30 -1.60
CA LYS A 80 -10.80 -7.07 -0.75
C LYS A 80 -9.74 -6.26 -1.50
N ILE A 81 -8.96 -5.51 -0.74
CA ILE A 81 -7.89 -4.68 -1.26
C ILE A 81 -6.56 -5.27 -0.82
N LEU A 82 -5.61 -5.37 -1.75
CA LEU A 82 -4.25 -5.74 -1.46
C LEU A 82 -3.36 -4.49 -1.54
N PHE A 83 -2.87 -4.05 -0.39
CA PHE A 83 -1.90 -2.96 -0.31
C PHE A 83 -0.48 -3.47 -0.54
N ILE A 84 0.27 -2.82 -1.42
CA ILE A 84 1.64 -3.23 -1.76
C ILE A 84 2.58 -2.05 -1.60
N SER A 85 3.58 -2.18 -0.73
CA SER A 85 4.68 -1.24 -0.64
C SER A 85 5.98 -1.93 -0.26
N THR A 86 6.89 -1.99 -1.22
CA THR A 86 8.24 -2.54 -1.00
C THR A 86 9.27 -1.48 -0.56
N LYS A 87 8.88 -0.20 -0.55
CA LYS A 87 9.74 0.88 -0.04
C LYS A 87 9.72 0.91 1.48
N LYS A 88 10.91 0.93 2.11
CA LYS A 88 11.05 0.98 3.57
C LYS A 88 10.27 2.13 4.22
N GLN A 89 10.25 3.31 3.58
CA GLN A 89 9.56 4.51 4.08
C GLN A 89 8.04 4.35 4.21
N ALA A 90 7.41 3.53 3.36
CA ALA A 90 5.96 3.32 3.36
C ALA A 90 5.54 1.95 3.92
N SER A 91 6.50 1.08 4.22
CA SER A 91 6.28 -0.29 4.68
C SER A 91 5.43 -0.37 5.94
N GLU A 92 5.76 0.44 6.93
CA GLU A 92 5.09 0.45 8.25
C GLU A 92 3.69 1.06 8.15
N ALA A 93 3.57 2.23 7.51
CA ALA A 93 2.29 2.90 7.31
C ALA A 93 1.26 2.03 6.55
N ILE A 94 1.71 1.29 5.53
CA ILE A 94 0.86 0.35 4.78
C ILE A 94 0.42 -0.83 5.65
N ALA A 95 1.32 -1.38 6.49
CA ALA A 95 0.98 -2.48 7.37
C ALA A 95 -0.04 -2.07 8.44
N GLU A 96 0.12 -0.90 9.04
CA GLU A 96 -0.81 -0.34 10.02
C GLU A 96 -2.18 -0.09 9.40
N LEU A 97 -2.22 0.58 8.24
CA LEU A 97 -3.45 0.86 7.52
C LEU A 97 -4.21 -0.43 7.17
N ALA A 98 -3.53 -1.42 6.62
CA ALA A 98 -4.16 -2.67 6.21
C ALA A 98 -4.68 -3.47 7.40
N LYS A 99 -3.94 -3.51 8.52
CA LYS A 99 -4.37 -4.16 9.77
C LYS A 99 -5.59 -3.46 10.38
N SER A 100 -5.61 -2.13 10.41
CA SER A 100 -6.74 -1.36 10.97
C SER A 100 -8.03 -1.50 10.15
N THR A 101 -7.92 -1.83 8.86
CA THR A 101 -9.06 -1.99 7.94
C THR A 101 -9.37 -3.44 7.57
N ASP A 102 -8.70 -4.42 8.19
CA ASP A 102 -8.82 -5.85 7.86
C ASP A 102 -8.63 -6.16 6.37
N GLN A 103 -7.63 -5.53 5.77
CA GLN A 103 -7.26 -5.73 4.37
C GLN A 103 -5.91 -6.44 4.25
N TYR A 104 -5.62 -6.96 3.06
CA TYR A 104 -4.35 -7.65 2.81
C TYR A 104 -3.22 -6.67 2.51
N PHE A 105 -1.99 -7.04 2.88
CA PHE A 105 -0.82 -6.22 2.56
C PHE A 105 0.43 -7.04 2.26
N VAL A 106 1.31 -6.46 1.43
CA VAL A 106 2.67 -6.91 1.18
C VAL A 106 3.59 -5.71 1.37
N ASN A 107 4.27 -5.67 2.51
CA ASN A 107 5.06 -4.52 2.92
C ASN A 107 6.58 -4.75 2.90
N TYR A 108 7.04 -5.89 2.41
CA TYR A 108 8.46 -6.25 2.38
C TYR A 108 8.94 -6.52 0.95
N ARG A 109 8.92 -7.75 0.51
CA ARG A 109 9.34 -8.15 -0.84
C ARG A 109 8.18 -8.75 -1.60
N TRP A 110 7.98 -8.30 -2.83
CA TRP A 110 7.08 -8.98 -3.76
C TRP A 110 7.72 -10.27 -4.25
N LEU A 111 7.16 -11.41 -3.92
CA LEU A 111 7.65 -12.70 -4.40
C LEU A 111 7.21 -12.91 -5.85
N GLY A 112 8.11 -13.40 -6.69
CA GLY A 112 7.75 -13.77 -8.06
C GLY A 112 6.68 -14.85 -8.07
N GLY A 113 5.67 -14.69 -8.92
CA GLY A 113 4.58 -15.65 -9.05
C GLY A 113 3.42 -15.50 -8.07
N MET A 114 3.38 -14.46 -7.23
CA MET A 114 2.27 -14.27 -6.27
C MET A 114 0.88 -14.21 -6.93
N LEU A 115 0.78 -13.67 -8.14
CA LEU A 115 -0.47 -13.61 -8.90
C LEU A 115 -0.57 -14.70 -9.98
N THR A 116 0.55 -15.23 -10.46
CA THR A 116 0.57 -16.17 -11.59
C THR A 116 0.82 -17.61 -11.19
N ASN A 117 1.48 -17.85 -10.03
CA ASN A 117 1.82 -19.18 -9.52
C ASN A 117 1.58 -19.26 -8.00
N TRP A 118 0.36 -18.94 -7.60
CA TRP A 118 -0.04 -18.91 -6.19
C TRP A 118 0.10 -20.29 -5.50
N GLY A 119 -0.11 -21.40 -6.23
CA GLY A 119 0.04 -22.74 -5.70
C GLY A 119 1.41 -22.99 -5.07
N THR A 120 2.47 -22.63 -5.76
CA THR A 120 3.86 -22.75 -5.26
C THR A 120 4.11 -21.84 -4.06
N ILE A 121 3.63 -20.60 -4.11
CA ILE A 121 3.77 -19.63 -3.01
C ILE A 121 3.03 -20.13 -1.77
N SER A 122 1.79 -20.57 -1.92
CA SER A 122 0.97 -21.13 -0.84
C SER A 122 1.64 -22.32 -0.15
N ASN A 123 2.24 -23.24 -0.93
CA ASN A 123 2.98 -24.37 -0.36
C ASN A 123 4.20 -23.92 0.45
N SER A 124 4.91 -22.90 -0.01
CA SER A 124 6.04 -22.32 0.74
C SER A 124 5.58 -21.68 2.06
N ILE A 125 4.44 -20.99 2.06
CA ILE A 125 3.84 -20.40 3.27
C ILE A 125 3.42 -21.49 4.25
N LYS A 126 2.76 -22.56 3.79
CA LYS A 126 2.38 -23.70 4.64
C LYS A 126 3.59 -24.38 5.27
N LYS A 127 4.69 -24.52 4.50
CA LYS A 127 5.94 -25.09 5.04
C LYS A 127 6.53 -24.19 6.11
N LEU A 128 6.53 -22.86 5.93
CA LEU A 128 6.98 -21.91 6.94
C LEU A 128 6.15 -22.03 8.23
N GLN A 129 4.82 -22.02 8.12
CA GLN A 129 3.91 -22.16 9.26
C GLN A 129 4.16 -23.46 10.05
N LYS A 130 4.42 -24.57 9.34
CA LYS A 130 4.77 -25.85 9.98
C LYS A 130 6.07 -25.73 10.79
N ILE A 131 7.12 -25.16 10.20
CA ILE A 131 8.40 -24.96 10.87
C ILE A 131 8.24 -24.06 12.12
N GLU A 132 7.46 -23.00 12.03
CA GLU A 132 7.20 -22.11 13.17
C GLU A 132 6.46 -22.83 14.31
N ILE A 133 5.55 -23.75 14.01
CA ILE A 133 4.88 -24.59 15.02
C ILE A 133 5.88 -25.56 15.65
N ASP A 134 6.68 -26.24 14.83
CA ASP A 134 7.67 -27.21 15.31
C ASP A 134 8.68 -26.53 16.24
N LEU A 135 9.18 -25.35 15.90
CA LEU A 135 10.09 -24.56 16.75
C LEU A 135 9.46 -24.14 18.09
N LYS A 136 8.17 -23.81 18.10
CA LYS A 136 7.46 -23.50 19.36
C LYS A 136 7.34 -24.71 20.26
N VAL A 137 7.09 -25.89 19.70
CA VAL A 137 7.00 -27.16 20.45
C VAL A 137 8.36 -27.55 21.03
N GLU A 138 9.44 -27.45 20.25
CA GLU A 138 10.81 -27.72 20.74
C GLU A 138 11.22 -26.78 21.88
N ASN A 139 10.94 -25.48 21.75
CA ASN A 139 11.22 -24.52 22.82
C ASN A 139 10.43 -24.82 24.11
N LEU A 140 9.23 -25.37 24.02
CA LEU A 140 8.47 -25.82 25.19
C LEU A 140 9.07 -27.10 25.82
N SER A 141 9.65 -27.98 25.01
CA SER A 141 10.29 -29.21 25.53
C SER A 141 11.62 -28.94 26.25
N LEU A 142 12.35 -27.88 25.89
CA LEU A 142 13.60 -27.45 26.55
C LEU A 142 13.37 -26.75 27.89
N ILE A 143 12.18 -26.27 28.18
CA ILE A 143 11.82 -25.63 29.46
C ILE A 143 11.53 -26.69 30.57
N HIS A 144 11.35 -27.95 30.20
CA HIS A 144 11.03 -29.03 31.11
C HIS A 144 12.22 -29.96 31.47
N ILE A 145 13.45 -29.54 31.16
CA ILE A 145 14.66 -30.26 31.58
C ILE A 145 15.36 -29.42 32.74
#